data_bb152d5ca040666f2862466f3bfad2a5
#
_entry.id   bb152d5ca040666f2862466f3bfad2a5
#
_cell.length_a   1.000
_cell.length_b   1.000
_cell.length_c   1.000
_cell.angle_alpha   90.00
_cell.angle_beta   90.00
_cell.angle_gamma   90.00
#
_symmetry.space_group_name_H-M   'P 1'
#
loop_
_entity.id
_entity.type
_entity.pdbx_description
1 polymer ?
#
loop_
_entity_poly.entity_id
_entity_poly.type
_entity_poly.pdbx_seq_one_letter_code
_entity_poly.pdbx_strand_id
1 'polypeptide(L)'
;MLIITDTHNCLYYDKESIEKIKNAQYDICLILGDVSNNDIIEVLKFVPYEKIYGLLGNHDGLDRFEESKIRNLNGKVITVNNVRIAGLQGSHRYKTGDYGMYTHEESIQLANEIPEADILVSHDRPFIKDNNDNVHDGLKGVTYYCYKNHVKLEIHGHLHEESEETLKNGTKVLGKYKVDIIKL
;
A
#
# COMPACT_ATOMS: atom_id res chain seq x y z
N MET A 1 10.13 -4.20 -7.61
CA MET A 1 9.41 -3.03 -7.04
C MET A 1 10.14 -2.59 -5.79
N LEU A 2 10.29 -1.28 -5.58
CA LEU A 2 10.67 -0.70 -4.29
C LEU A 2 9.38 -0.38 -3.54
N ILE A 3 9.22 -0.87 -2.32
CA ILE A 3 8.05 -0.63 -1.45
C ILE A 3 8.48 0.27 -0.31
N ILE A 4 7.68 1.30 0.00
CA ILE A 4 7.87 2.22 1.12
C ILE A 4 6.52 2.39 1.82
N THR A 5 6.47 2.15 3.12
CA THR A 5 5.23 2.21 3.91
C THR A 5 5.52 2.49 5.38
N ASP A 6 4.59 3.12 6.08
CA ASP A 6 4.58 3.27 7.55
C ASP A 6 5.88 3.87 8.13
N THR A 7 6.46 4.84 7.44
CA THR A 7 7.70 5.50 7.90
C THR A 7 7.46 6.55 8.98
N HIS A 8 6.24 7.09 9.08
CA HIS A 8 5.78 7.99 10.14
C HIS A 8 6.76 9.12 10.50
N ASN A 9 7.32 9.79 9.48
CA ASN A 9 8.28 10.88 9.64
C ASN A 9 9.64 10.48 10.26
N CYS A 10 10.03 9.20 10.11
CA CYS A 10 11.25 8.66 10.69
C CYS A 10 12.31 8.27 9.66
N LEU A 11 12.02 8.35 8.36
CA LEU A 11 12.92 7.85 7.30
C LEU A 11 14.29 8.53 7.33
N TYR A 12 14.34 9.85 7.58
CA TYR A 12 15.59 10.60 7.67
C TYR A 12 16.58 10.02 8.71
N TYR A 13 16.07 9.45 9.79
CA TYR A 13 16.87 8.87 10.87
C TYR A 13 17.17 7.38 10.66
N ASP A 14 16.49 6.74 9.71
CA ASP A 14 16.62 5.32 9.42
C ASP A 14 17.67 5.09 8.32
N LYS A 15 18.94 4.99 8.74
CA LYS A 15 20.06 4.81 7.82
C LYS A 15 19.97 3.53 7.00
N GLU A 16 19.40 2.47 7.57
CA GLU A 16 19.25 1.19 6.86
C GLU A 16 18.25 1.32 5.72
N SER A 17 17.09 1.92 5.98
CA SER A 17 16.10 2.21 4.95
C SER A 17 16.63 3.12 3.85
N ILE A 18 17.37 4.17 4.21
CA ILE A 18 18.01 5.07 3.22
C ILE A 18 19.02 4.31 2.35
N GLU A 19 19.87 3.46 2.93
CA GLU A 19 20.82 2.66 2.16
C GLU A 19 20.10 1.61 1.27
N LYS A 20 18.99 1.02 1.73
CA LYS A 20 18.15 0.17 0.87
C LYS A 20 17.63 0.94 -0.34
N ILE A 21 17.10 2.16 -0.16
CA ILE A 21 16.59 2.99 -1.24
C ILE A 21 17.70 3.32 -2.25
N LYS A 22 18.88 3.75 -1.77
CA LYS A 22 20.02 4.14 -2.63
C LYS A 22 20.51 2.99 -3.49
N ASN A 23 20.57 1.78 -2.95
CA ASN A 23 21.12 0.62 -3.61
C ASN A 23 20.07 -0.24 -4.33
N ALA A 24 18.78 0.14 -4.23
CA ALA A 24 17.69 -0.60 -4.84
C ALA A 24 17.76 -0.61 -6.37
N GLN A 25 17.54 -1.79 -6.96
CA GLN A 25 17.22 -1.93 -8.38
C GLN A 25 15.72 -2.18 -8.51
N TYR A 26 15.02 -1.29 -9.18
CA TYR A 26 13.56 -1.32 -9.32
C TYR A 26 13.10 -0.62 -10.60
N ASP A 27 11.97 -1.07 -11.11
CA ASP A 27 11.28 -0.43 -12.23
C ASP A 27 10.27 0.62 -11.74
N ILE A 28 9.69 0.40 -10.56
CA ILE A 28 8.68 1.24 -9.93
C ILE A 28 8.90 1.32 -8.41
N CYS A 29 8.56 2.46 -7.83
CA CYS A 29 8.47 2.69 -6.39
C CYS A 29 7.00 2.87 -6.01
N LEU A 30 6.54 2.13 -5.00
CA LEU A 30 5.18 2.15 -4.47
C LEU A 30 5.20 2.60 -3.02
N ILE A 31 4.56 3.73 -2.74
CA ILE A 31 4.30 4.23 -1.38
C ILE A 31 2.95 3.69 -0.95
N LEU A 32 2.91 2.88 0.10
CA LEU A 32 1.68 2.20 0.53
C LEU A 32 0.97 2.87 1.72
N GLY A 33 1.23 4.15 1.96
CA GLY A 33 0.56 4.93 3.01
C GLY A 33 1.42 5.16 4.25
N ASP A 34 0.95 6.10 5.09
CA ASP A 34 1.57 6.54 6.34
C ASP A 34 3.03 6.98 6.18
N VAL A 35 3.29 7.66 5.05
CA VAL A 35 4.59 8.26 4.69
C VAL A 35 4.45 9.77 4.68
N SER A 36 5.16 10.45 5.58
CA SER A 36 5.08 11.90 5.74
C SER A 36 5.63 12.68 4.54
N ASN A 37 5.28 13.96 4.42
CA ASN A 37 5.88 14.84 3.39
C ASN A 37 7.40 14.91 3.52
N ASN A 38 7.95 14.92 4.74
CA ASN A 38 9.39 14.92 4.95
C ASN A 38 10.04 13.62 4.44
N ASP A 39 9.40 12.48 4.71
CA ASP A 39 9.89 11.19 4.22
C ASP A 39 9.81 11.10 2.69
N ILE A 40 8.75 11.64 2.09
CA ILE A 40 8.63 11.74 0.63
C ILE A 40 9.77 12.59 0.05
N ILE A 41 10.11 13.72 0.68
CA ILE A 41 11.25 14.55 0.27
C ILE A 41 12.57 13.76 0.35
N GLU A 42 12.76 12.94 1.39
CA GLU A 42 13.94 12.07 1.49
C GLU A 42 13.98 11.03 0.36
N VAL A 43 12.84 10.39 0.06
CA VAL A 43 12.73 9.42 -1.05
C VAL A 43 13.08 10.08 -2.39
N LEU A 44 12.57 11.29 -2.66
CA LEU A 44 12.78 12.02 -3.90
C LEU A 44 14.26 12.44 -4.14
N LYS A 45 15.13 12.37 -3.13
CA LYS A 45 16.57 12.55 -3.32
C LYS A 45 17.21 11.41 -4.13
N PHE A 46 16.61 10.24 -4.14
CA PHE A 46 17.17 9.01 -4.71
C PHE A 46 16.27 8.36 -5.76
N VAL A 47 14.96 8.60 -5.69
CA VAL A 47 13.95 7.99 -6.57
C VAL A 47 13.34 9.05 -7.47
N PRO A 48 13.45 8.92 -8.80
CA PRO A 48 12.77 9.83 -9.73
C PRO A 48 11.25 9.79 -9.55
N TYR A 49 10.63 10.97 -9.47
CA TYR A 49 9.18 11.10 -9.20
C TYR A 49 8.31 10.37 -10.22
N GLU A 50 8.75 10.28 -11.48
CA GLU A 50 8.05 9.58 -12.55
C GLU A 50 7.97 8.06 -12.35
N LYS A 51 8.77 7.52 -11.43
CA LYS A 51 8.70 6.12 -11.02
C LYS A 51 7.84 5.88 -9.79
N ILE A 52 7.33 6.95 -9.15
CA ILE A 52 6.61 6.83 -7.87
C ILE A 52 5.11 6.86 -8.09
N TYR A 53 4.42 5.90 -7.50
CA TYR A 53 2.98 5.89 -7.26
C TYR A 53 2.72 5.71 -5.77
N GLY A 54 1.60 6.28 -5.28
CA GLY A 54 1.30 6.22 -3.88
C GLY A 54 -0.16 5.87 -3.57
N LEU A 55 -0.36 5.32 -2.39
CA LEU A 55 -1.63 5.17 -1.70
C LEU A 55 -1.58 5.97 -0.41
N LEU A 56 -2.73 6.44 0.05
CA LEU A 56 -2.86 7.08 1.36
C LEU A 56 -3.11 6.01 2.43
N GLY A 57 -2.48 6.18 3.60
CA GLY A 57 -2.80 5.47 4.82
C GLY A 57 -3.82 6.23 5.67
N ASN A 58 -4.12 5.69 6.85
CA ASN A 58 -5.08 6.29 7.78
C ASN A 58 -4.50 7.47 8.61
N HIS A 59 -3.21 7.74 8.48
CA HIS A 59 -2.54 8.91 9.04
C HIS A 59 -2.19 9.97 7.98
N ASP A 60 -2.53 9.76 6.72
CA ASP A 60 -2.26 10.70 5.64
C ASP A 60 -3.44 11.65 5.39
N GLY A 61 -3.14 12.94 5.18
CA GLY A 61 -4.12 13.90 4.67
C GLY A 61 -4.42 13.65 3.19
N LEU A 62 -5.63 14.04 2.74
CA LEU A 62 -6.06 13.85 1.34
C LEU A 62 -5.19 14.62 0.33
N ASP A 63 -4.55 15.69 0.77
CA ASP A 63 -3.65 16.57 0.01
C ASP A 63 -2.21 16.06 -0.09
N ARG A 64 -1.90 14.92 0.56
CA ARG A 64 -0.55 14.36 0.67
C ARG A 64 0.22 14.30 -0.65
N PHE A 65 -0.45 13.96 -1.74
CA PHE A 65 0.21 13.81 -3.03
C PHE A 65 0.11 15.04 -3.93
N GLU A 66 -0.68 16.05 -3.59
CA GLU A 66 -0.84 17.26 -4.39
C GLU A 66 0.46 18.06 -4.44
N GLU A 67 1.08 18.28 -3.28
CA GLU A 67 2.35 19.01 -3.16
C GLU A 67 3.53 18.26 -3.77
N SER A 68 3.61 16.94 -3.53
CA SER A 68 4.71 16.10 -4.00
C SER A 68 4.61 15.69 -5.47
N LYS A 69 3.45 15.94 -6.11
CA LYS A 69 3.12 15.48 -7.48
C LYS A 69 3.21 13.95 -7.67
N ILE A 70 3.21 13.18 -6.59
CA ILE A 70 3.15 11.72 -6.64
C ILE A 70 1.83 11.29 -7.24
N ARG A 71 1.88 10.34 -8.16
CA ARG A 71 0.68 9.82 -8.82
C ARG A 71 -0.11 8.92 -7.90
N ASN A 72 -1.33 9.31 -7.57
CA ASN A 72 -2.23 8.50 -6.76
C ASN A 72 -2.67 7.25 -7.53
N LEU A 73 -2.42 6.06 -6.95
CA LEU A 73 -2.77 4.76 -7.50
C LEU A 73 -4.14 4.25 -7.04
N ASN A 74 -4.77 4.89 -6.06
CA ASN A 74 -6.06 4.42 -5.53
C ASN A 74 -7.13 4.33 -6.62
N GLY A 75 -7.80 3.20 -6.71
CA GLY A 75 -8.85 2.94 -7.69
C GLY A 75 -8.33 2.75 -9.13
N LYS A 76 -7.03 2.63 -9.34
CA LYS A 76 -6.39 2.58 -10.67
C LYS A 76 -5.56 1.32 -10.84
N VAL A 77 -5.26 1.03 -12.11
CA VAL A 77 -4.32 -0.03 -12.51
C VAL A 77 -3.22 0.59 -13.36
N ILE A 78 -1.99 0.20 -13.09
CA ILE A 78 -0.81 0.50 -13.92
C ILE A 78 -0.20 -0.79 -14.42
N THR A 79 0.56 -0.71 -15.51
CA THR A 79 1.28 -1.86 -16.07
C THR A 79 2.78 -1.61 -16.02
N VAL A 80 3.51 -2.52 -15.41
CA VAL A 80 4.98 -2.50 -15.30
C VAL A 80 5.50 -3.85 -15.74
N ASN A 81 6.34 -3.89 -16.78
CA ASN A 81 6.91 -5.14 -17.34
C ASN A 81 5.83 -6.22 -17.63
N ASN A 82 4.70 -5.81 -18.23
CA ASN A 82 3.53 -6.65 -18.52
C ASN A 82 2.78 -7.20 -17.29
N VAL A 83 3.08 -6.73 -16.09
CA VAL A 83 2.35 -7.04 -14.86
C VAL A 83 1.42 -5.88 -14.53
N ARG A 84 0.13 -6.16 -14.34
CA ARG A 84 -0.89 -5.17 -13.95
C ARG A 84 -0.93 -5.07 -12.43
N ILE A 85 -0.81 -3.86 -11.91
CA ILE A 85 -0.79 -3.56 -10.48
C ILE A 85 -1.95 -2.62 -10.15
N ALA A 86 -2.86 -3.05 -9.30
CA ALA A 86 -3.97 -2.25 -8.78
C ALA A 86 -3.64 -1.66 -7.42
N GLY A 87 -4.28 -0.54 -7.05
CA GLY A 87 -4.13 0.09 -5.74
C GLY A 87 -5.46 0.32 -5.01
N LEU A 88 -5.48 0.03 -3.71
CA LEU A 88 -6.58 0.33 -2.78
C LEU A 88 -6.02 0.96 -1.50
N GLN A 89 -6.33 2.25 -1.27
CA GLN A 89 -5.81 3.01 -0.12
C GLN A 89 -6.62 2.81 1.16
N GLY A 90 -6.06 3.30 2.27
CA GLY A 90 -6.73 3.45 3.57
C GLY A 90 -6.87 2.18 4.36
N SER A 91 -7.47 2.29 5.55
CA SER A 91 -7.65 1.20 6.50
C SER A 91 -9.10 1.02 6.93
N HIS A 92 -9.37 -0.05 7.70
CA HIS A 92 -10.66 -0.23 8.35
C HIS A 92 -10.94 0.92 9.32
N ARG A 93 -12.22 1.38 9.35
CA ARG A 93 -12.66 2.48 10.22
C ARG A 93 -12.84 2.01 11.64
N TYR A 94 -11.92 2.39 12.52
CA TYR A 94 -11.92 2.05 13.94
C TYR A 94 -12.22 3.24 14.86
N LYS A 95 -12.27 4.46 14.32
CA LYS A 95 -12.54 5.70 15.06
C LYS A 95 -13.43 6.65 14.26
N THR A 96 -13.94 7.69 14.92
CA THR A 96 -14.65 8.79 14.24
C THR A 96 -13.66 9.61 13.42
N GLY A 97 -14.03 9.93 12.19
CA GLY A 97 -13.22 10.65 11.19
C GLY A 97 -13.27 9.91 9.86
N ASP A 98 -13.08 10.65 8.77
CA ASP A 98 -13.32 10.10 7.44
C ASP A 98 -12.05 9.93 6.60
N TYR A 99 -10.91 10.45 7.09
CA TYR A 99 -9.68 10.42 6.31
C TYR A 99 -9.04 9.05 6.35
N GLY A 100 -8.82 8.49 5.15
CA GLY A 100 -8.08 7.25 4.98
C GLY A 100 -8.70 6.03 5.66
N MET A 101 -9.99 6.09 6.07
CA MET A 101 -10.66 4.97 6.73
C MET A 101 -12.01 4.67 6.08
N TYR A 102 -12.29 3.39 5.88
CA TYR A 102 -13.49 2.89 5.22
C TYR A 102 -14.21 1.85 6.07
N THR A 103 -15.54 1.80 6.00
CA THR A 103 -16.27 0.60 6.45
C THR A 103 -15.95 -0.56 5.51
N HIS A 104 -16.30 -1.76 5.93
CA HIS A 104 -16.15 -2.93 5.06
C HIS A 104 -16.96 -2.80 3.77
N GLU A 105 -18.19 -2.26 3.86
CA GLU A 105 -19.08 -2.06 2.73
C GLU A 105 -18.54 -1.02 1.75
N GLU A 106 -18.07 0.13 2.24
CA GLU A 106 -17.42 1.15 1.44
C GLU A 106 -16.18 0.59 0.72
N SER A 107 -15.36 -0.18 1.42
CA SER A 107 -14.17 -0.78 0.83
C SER A 107 -14.47 -1.79 -0.27
N ILE A 108 -15.56 -2.58 -0.13
CA ILE A 108 -16.03 -3.51 -1.18
C ILE A 108 -16.54 -2.74 -2.40
N GLN A 109 -17.26 -1.64 -2.21
CA GLN A 109 -17.72 -0.80 -3.32
C GLN A 109 -16.54 -0.23 -4.11
N LEU A 110 -15.56 0.36 -3.41
CA LEU A 110 -14.33 0.86 -4.02
C LEU A 110 -13.58 -0.24 -4.78
N ALA A 111 -13.37 -1.39 -4.15
CA ALA A 111 -12.70 -2.53 -4.75
C ALA A 111 -13.42 -3.08 -5.99
N ASN A 112 -14.76 -2.98 -6.03
CA ASN A 112 -15.55 -3.44 -7.17
C ASN A 112 -15.37 -2.58 -8.42
N GLU A 113 -15.00 -1.31 -8.26
CA GLU A 113 -14.78 -0.35 -9.35
C GLU A 113 -13.36 -0.45 -9.93
N ILE A 114 -12.41 -1.05 -9.21
CA ILE A 114 -11.02 -1.21 -9.67
C ILE A 114 -10.97 -2.24 -10.80
N PRO A 115 -10.35 -1.91 -11.96
CA PRO A 115 -10.16 -2.87 -13.03
C PRO A 115 -9.31 -4.08 -12.59
N GLU A 116 -9.45 -5.21 -13.27
CA GLU A 116 -8.71 -6.44 -12.99
C GLU A 116 -7.19 -6.24 -13.08
N ALA A 117 -6.43 -6.83 -12.15
CA ALA A 117 -4.97 -6.79 -12.10
C ALA A 117 -4.37 -8.11 -11.58
N ASP A 118 -3.07 -8.28 -11.82
CA ASP A 118 -2.31 -9.46 -11.40
C ASP A 118 -1.83 -9.33 -9.95
N ILE A 119 -1.57 -8.09 -9.52
CA ILE A 119 -1.12 -7.72 -8.18
C ILE A 119 -2.06 -6.65 -7.63
N LEU A 120 -2.40 -6.76 -6.34
CA LEU A 120 -3.00 -5.68 -5.57
C LEU A 120 -1.95 -5.13 -4.61
N VAL A 121 -1.89 -3.81 -4.50
CA VAL A 121 -1.20 -3.15 -3.39
C VAL A 121 -2.22 -2.35 -2.59
N SER A 122 -2.13 -2.43 -1.27
CA SER A 122 -3.04 -1.71 -0.38
C SER A 122 -2.29 -1.11 0.80
N HIS A 123 -2.94 -0.21 1.55
CA HIS A 123 -2.38 0.21 2.83
C HIS A 123 -2.68 -0.83 3.89
N ASP A 124 -3.96 -1.19 4.08
CA ASP A 124 -4.38 -2.19 5.06
C ASP A 124 -4.39 -3.60 4.45
N ARG A 125 -4.27 -4.60 5.31
CA ARG A 125 -4.27 -6.02 4.96
C ARG A 125 -5.62 -6.51 4.44
N PRO A 126 -5.68 -7.69 3.78
CA PRO A 126 -6.94 -8.41 3.58
C PRO A 126 -7.60 -8.72 4.93
N PHE A 127 -8.91 -8.56 5.00
CA PHE A 127 -9.69 -9.05 6.13
C PHE A 127 -9.71 -10.60 6.11
N ILE A 128 -9.06 -11.23 7.06
CA ILE A 128 -8.94 -12.69 7.10
C ILE A 128 -9.81 -13.26 8.21
N LYS A 129 -9.86 -12.60 9.35
CA LYS A 129 -10.59 -13.03 10.53
C LYS A 129 -10.90 -11.83 11.42
N ASP A 130 -12.08 -11.83 12.01
CA ASP A 130 -12.41 -10.93 13.11
C ASP A 130 -11.62 -11.36 14.35
N ASN A 131 -10.66 -10.56 14.75
CA ASN A 131 -9.76 -10.83 15.88
C ASN A 131 -10.15 -10.04 17.14
N ASN A 132 -11.29 -9.30 17.11
CA ASN A 132 -11.68 -8.30 18.11
C ASN A 132 -10.64 -7.15 18.24
N ASP A 133 -9.73 -7.01 17.30
CA ASP A 133 -8.82 -5.89 17.15
C ASP A 133 -9.30 -5.02 15.99
N ASN A 134 -10.22 -4.12 16.28
CA ASN A 134 -10.86 -3.27 15.28
C ASN A 134 -9.87 -2.42 14.46
N VAL A 135 -8.63 -2.26 14.91
CA VAL A 135 -7.62 -1.43 14.22
C VAL A 135 -6.95 -2.21 13.09
N HIS A 136 -6.66 -3.51 13.33
CA HIS A 136 -5.84 -4.33 12.44
C HIS A 136 -6.61 -5.51 11.81
N ASP A 137 -7.93 -5.45 11.83
CA ASP A 137 -8.77 -6.52 11.25
C ASP A 137 -8.65 -6.62 9.73
N GLY A 138 -8.16 -5.57 9.09
CA GLY A 138 -8.05 -5.48 7.64
C GLY A 138 -9.34 -5.08 6.94
N LEU A 139 -9.27 -4.89 5.63
CA LEU A 139 -10.38 -4.45 4.79
C LEU A 139 -11.01 -5.61 4.01
N LYS A 140 -12.34 -5.78 4.12
CA LYS A 140 -13.07 -6.75 3.29
C LYS A 140 -12.99 -6.45 1.80
N GLY A 141 -12.83 -5.17 1.41
CA GLY A 141 -12.60 -4.78 0.02
C GLY A 141 -11.31 -5.37 -0.56
N VAL A 142 -10.22 -5.41 0.21
CA VAL A 142 -8.96 -6.04 -0.19
C VAL A 142 -9.16 -7.54 -0.43
N THR A 143 -9.79 -8.23 0.53
CA THR A 143 -10.13 -9.65 0.39
C THR A 143 -11.03 -9.89 -0.82
N TYR A 144 -12.11 -9.11 -0.96
CA TYR A 144 -13.04 -9.21 -2.07
C TYR A 144 -12.33 -9.07 -3.43
N TYR A 145 -11.46 -8.07 -3.58
CA TYR A 145 -10.71 -7.86 -4.82
C TYR A 145 -9.81 -9.05 -5.16
N CYS A 146 -9.08 -9.57 -4.16
CA CYS A 146 -8.20 -10.72 -4.33
C CYS A 146 -8.96 -11.97 -4.82
N TYR A 147 -10.15 -12.21 -4.29
CA TYR A 147 -10.98 -13.37 -4.69
C TYR A 147 -11.63 -13.17 -6.05
N LYS A 148 -12.21 -11.99 -6.29
CA LYS A 148 -12.91 -11.66 -7.54
C LYS A 148 -11.99 -11.74 -8.75
N ASN A 149 -10.75 -11.21 -8.62
CA ASN A 149 -9.81 -11.07 -9.73
C ASN A 149 -8.72 -12.15 -9.74
N HIS A 150 -8.77 -13.16 -8.87
CA HIS A 150 -7.75 -14.20 -8.74
C HIS A 150 -6.32 -13.62 -8.67
N VAL A 151 -6.15 -12.56 -7.86
CA VAL A 151 -4.88 -11.88 -7.66
C VAL A 151 -3.82 -12.86 -7.20
N LYS A 152 -2.64 -12.82 -7.78
CA LYS A 152 -1.53 -13.73 -7.42
C LYS A 152 -0.78 -13.27 -6.18
N LEU A 153 -0.65 -11.95 -6.04
CA LEU A 153 0.13 -11.31 -4.98
C LEU A 153 -0.61 -10.07 -4.46
N GLU A 154 -0.76 -9.98 -3.17
CA GLU A 154 -1.19 -8.80 -2.45
C GLU A 154 -0.05 -8.30 -1.56
N ILE A 155 0.17 -6.97 -1.49
CA ILE A 155 1.22 -6.35 -0.69
C ILE A 155 0.61 -5.18 0.09
N HIS A 156 0.79 -5.19 1.40
CA HIS A 156 0.25 -4.14 2.27
C HIS A 156 1.27 -3.63 3.31
N GLY A 157 0.94 -2.51 3.97
CA GLY A 157 1.60 -1.94 5.13
C GLY A 157 0.77 -2.09 6.42
N HIS A 158 0.60 -0.99 7.13
CA HIS A 158 -0.29 -0.76 8.27
C HIS A 158 0.05 -1.50 9.58
N LEU A 159 0.47 -2.76 9.51
CA LEU A 159 0.73 -3.58 10.71
C LEU A 159 2.09 -3.33 11.35
N HIS A 160 2.96 -2.53 10.74
CA HIS A 160 4.33 -2.24 11.19
C HIS A 160 5.19 -3.50 11.41
N GLU A 161 4.90 -4.56 10.69
CA GLU A 161 5.65 -5.82 10.73
C GLU A 161 5.75 -6.47 9.35
N GLU A 162 6.76 -7.29 9.16
CA GLU A 162 6.83 -8.14 7.98
C GLU A 162 6.08 -9.45 8.22
N SER A 163 5.22 -9.80 7.27
CA SER A 163 4.46 -11.04 7.33
C SER A 163 4.29 -11.67 5.95
N GLU A 164 4.07 -12.97 5.95
CA GLU A 164 3.74 -13.73 4.74
C GLU A 164 2.65 -14.74 5.07
N GLU A 165 1.56 -14.69 4.31
CA GLU A 165 0.46 -15.63 4.43
C GLU A 165 -0.15 -15.93 3.06
N THR A 166 -1.08 -16.88 2.99
CA THR A 166 -1.77 -17.23 1.74
C THR A 166 -3.26 -17.32 1.98
N LEU A 167 -4.05 -16.60 1.20
CA LEU A 167 -5.50 -16.69 1.22
C LEU A 167 -5.97 -18.05 0.67
N LYS A 168 -7.21 -18.43 1.01
CA LYS A 168 -7.80 -19.72 0.58
C LYS A 168 -7.90 -19.88 -0.95
N ASN A 169 -7.92 -18.77 -1.69
CA ASN A 169 -7.93 -18.79 -3.16
C ASN A 169 -6.52 -18.88 -3.79
N GLY A 170 -5.47 -18.98 -2.94
CA GLY A 170 -4.07 -19.06 -3.38
C GLY A 170 -3.35 -17.73 -3.54
N THR A 171 -4.01 -16.57 -3.29
CA THR A 171 -3.33 -15.28 -3.26
C THR A 171 -2.26 -15.26 -2.18
N LYS A 172 -0.99 -15.00 -2.56
CA LYS A 172 0.08 -14.73 -1.62
C LYS A 172 -0.10 -13.31 -1.06
N VAL A 173 0.01 -13.15 0.26
CA VAL A 173 -0.13 -11.87 0.97
C VAL A 173 1.18 -11.54 1.66
N LEU A 174 1.72 -10.34 1.43
CA LEU A 174 2.96 -9.85 2.03
C LEU A 174 2.70 -8.57 2.83
N GLY A 175 2.79 -8.65 4.15
CA GLY A 175 2.90 -7.47 5.00
C GLY A 175 4.31 -6.90 4.92
N LYS A 176 4.42 -5.56 4.78
CA LYS A 176 5.69 -4.85 4.68
C LYS A 176 5.78 -3.71 5.68
N TYR A 177 7.01 -3.43 6.11
CA TYR A 177 7.28 -2.35 7.03
C TYR A 177 8.50 -1.55 6.58
N LYS A 178 8.37 -0.23 6.56
CA LYS A 178 9.37 0.76 6.13
C LYS A 178 9.77 0.58 4.67
N VAL A 179 10.94 -0.01 4.39
CA VAL A 179 11.49 -0.11 3.04
C VAL A 179 11.86 -1.54 2.71
N ASP A 180 11.29 -2.05 1.62
CA ASP A 180 11.63 -3.38 1.10
C ASP A 180 11.71 -3.42 -0.43
N ILE A 181 12.33 -4.46 -0.98
CA ILE A 181 12.49 -4.67 -2.43
C ILE A 181 11.87 -6.01 -2.80
N ILE A 182 10.84 -5.96 -3.64
CA ILE A 182 10.16 -7.16 -4.13
C ILE A 182 10.50 -7.36 -5.61
N LYS A 183 11.00 -8.54 -5.94
CA LYS A 183 11.22 -8.97 -7.32
C LYS A 183 9.89 -9.48 -7.89
N LEU A 184 9.54 -8.97 -9.08
CA LEU A 184 8.41 -9.47 -9.89
C LEU A 184 8.84 -10.70 -10.67
#